data_e348b8c043dc27f4b598d1d34f9960af
#
_entry.id   e348b8c043dc27f4b598d1d34f9960af
#
_cell.length_a   1.000
_cell.length_b   1.000
_cell.length_c   1.000
_cell.angle_alpha   90.00
_cell.angle_beta   90.00
_cell.angle_gamma   90.00
#
_symmetry.space_group_name_H-M   'P 1'
#
loop_
_entity.id
_entity.type
_entity.pdbx_description
1 polymer ?
#
loop_
_entity_poly.entity_id
_entity_poly.type
_entity_poly.pdbx_seq_one_letter_code
_entity_poly.pdbx_strand_id
1 'polypeptide(L)'
;VEVKGETLLERHIRKLKEINVSEIIINLHHKPDSIKEFLNLKKNFGIDIIFSEEETLMGTGGALVKAKEEIGTETFILISGDLYTEYPLESLKNKVNGAHLVSVKNDGSKGDFSIEKGIVIEGNDFNYGGIATINPVLLADRTNQHKEFWKDIILPSVKEKKVSAEIYKGVIKNINTKEDLDFV
;
A
#
# COMPACT_ATOMS: atom_id res chain seq x y z
N VAL A 1 -12.09 6.40 9.26
CA VAL A 1 -11.60 6.45 10.66
C VAL A 1 -10.81 7.74 10.82
N GLU A 2 -11.03 8.48 11.91
CA GLU A 2 -10.27 9.66 12.31
C GLU A 2 -9.21 9.31 13.36
N VAL A 3 -8.02 9.90 13.18
CA VAL A 3 -6.89 9.79 14.11
C VAL A 3 -6.32 11.19 14.30
N LYS A 4 -6.24 11.66 15.54
CA LYS A 4 -5.73 13.01 15.88
C LYS A 4 -6.41 14.15 15.10
N GLY A 5 -7.73 14.03 14.85
CA GLY A 5 -8.53 15.06 14.17
C GLY A 5 -8.43 15.06 12.65
N GLU A 6 -7.80 14.06 12.04
CA GLU A 6 -7.66 13.89 10.59
C GLU A 6 -8.05 12.45 10.20
N THR A 7 -8.77 12.24 9.10
CA THR A 7 -9.03 10.89 8.62
C THR A 7 -7.74 10.25 8.08
N LEU A 8 -7.63 8.91 8.13
CA LEU A 8 -6.48 8.22 7.55
C LEU A 8 -6.32 8.55 6.06
N LEU A 9 -7.44 8.68 5.33
CA LEU A 9 -7.43 9.05 3.92
C LEU A 9 -6.87 10.46 3.69
N GLU A 10 -7.30 11.46 4.48
CA GLU A 10 -6.74 12.82 4.43
C GLU A 10 -5.25 12.80 4.69
N ARG A 11 -4.84 12.07 5.71
CA ARG A 11 -3.43 11.92 6.09
C ARG A 11 -2.58 11.35 4.96
N HIS A 12 -3.05 10.28 4.29
CA HIS A 12 -2.35 9.68 3.16
C HIS A 12 -2.25 10.66 1.99
N ILE A 13 -3.36 11.32 1.62
CA ILE A 13 -3.37 12.31 0.53
C ILE A 13 -2.40 13.44 0.83
N ARG A 14 -2.41 14.00 2.03
CA ARG A 14 -1.49 15.07 2.43
C ARG A 14 -0.03 14.63 2.30
N LYS A 15 0.35 13.49 2.87
CA LYS A 15 1.72 12.95 2.78
C LYS A 15 2.16 12.68 1.34
N LEU A 16 1.27 12.18 0.49
CA LEU A 16 1.57 11.96 -0.92
C LEU A 16 1.76 13.29 -1.68
N LYS A 17 0.99 14.33 -1.36
CA LYS A 17 1.17 15.66 -1.94
C LYS A 17 2.50 16.30 -1.52
N GLU A 18 2.95 16.09 -0.29
CA GLU A 18 4.24 16.59 0.21
C GLU A 18 5.43 16.07 -0.62
N ILE A 19 5.30 14.90 -1.23
CA ILE A 19 6.30 14.31 -2.16
C ILE A 19 5.95 14.50 -3.64
N ASN A 20 5.06 15.45 -3.96
CA ASN A 20 4.67 15.83 -5.32
C ASN A 20 3.99 14.71 -6.13
N VAL A 21 3.25 13.81 -5.50
CA VAL A 21 2.36 12.90 -6.21
C VAL A 21 1.23 13.72 -6.81
N SER A 22 0.98 13.57 -8.11
CA SER A 22 -0.02 14.31 -8.87
C SER A 22 -1.35 13.58 -9.02
N GLU A 23 -1.35 12.26 -8.94
CA GLU A 23 -2.52 11.41 -9.14
C GLU A 23 -2.56 10.28 -8.11
N ILE A 24 -3.75 9.95 -7.62
CA ILE A 24 -3.99 8.86 -6.69
C ILE A 24 -5.11 7.97 -7.22
N ILE A 25 -4.87 6.66 -7.26
CA ILE A 25 -5.90 5.67 -7.54
C ILE A 25 -6.40 5.14 -6.20
N ILE A 26 -7.71 5.25 -5.96
CA ILE A 26 -8.34 4.76 -4.73
C ILE A 26 -9.19 3.55 -5.07
N ASN A 27 -8.81 2.39 -4.53
CA ASN A 27 -9.62 1.19 -4.63
C ASN A 27 -10.79 1.25 -3.65
N LEU A 28 -12.01 1.03 -4.15
CA LEU A 28 -13.25 1.14 -3.38
C LEU A 28 -14.04 -0.16 -3.48
N HIS A 29 -14.50 -0.67 -2.33
CA HIS A 29 -15.45 -1.77 -2.25
C HIS A 29 -16.55 -1.46 -1.24
N HIS A 30 -16.20 -1.17 0.02
CA HIS A 30 -17.17 -0.87 1.08
C HIS A 30 -17.50 0.62 1.12
N LYS A 31 -18.81 0.95 1.04
CA LYS A 31 -19.35 2.33 1.10
C LYS A 31 -18.66 3.30 0.12
N PRO A 32 -18.56 2.97 -1.17
CA PRO A 32 -17.85 3.81 -2.13
C PRO A 32 -18.40 5.25 -2.20
N ASP A 33 -19.72 5.41 -2.14
CA ASP A 33 -20.37 6.71 -2.24
C ASP A 33 -19.98 7.64 -1.09
N SER A 34 -19.86 7.12 0.14
CA SER A 34 -19.44 7.93 1.30
C SER A 34 -18.02 8.45 1.15
N ILE A 35 -17.12 7.68 0.54
CA ILE A 35 -15.73 8.10 0.29
C ILE A 35 -15.68 9.14 -0.82
N LYS A 36 -16.42 8.91 -1.92
CA LYS A 36 -16.52 9.85 -3.04
C LYS A 36 -17.12 11.18 -2.60
N GLU A 37 -18.21 11.16 -1.84
CA GLU A 37 -18.84 12.35 -1.30
C GLU A 37 -17.89 13.15 -0.40
N PHE A 38 -17.20 12.47 0.50
CA PHE A 38 -16.19 13.07 1.37
C PHE A 38 -15.09 13.76 0.55
N LEU A 39 -14.53 13.08 -0.44
CA LEU A 39 -13.48 13.64 -1.30
C LEU A 39 -13.98 14.82 -2.13
N ASN A 40 -15.21 14.73 -2.66
CA ASN A 40 -15.83 15.84 -3.41
C ASN A 40 -16.02 17.07 -2.53
N LEU A 41 -16.51 16.93 -1.29
CA LEU A 41 -16.66 18.02 -0.33
C LEU A 41 -15.29 18.70 -0.03
N LYS A 42 -14.22 17.95 -0.04
CA LYS A 42 -12.84 18.43 0.15
C LYS A 42 -12.17 18.85 -1.18
N LYS A 43 -12.91 18.90 -2.31
CA LYS A 43 -12.38 19.19 -3.65
C LYS A 43 -11.15 18.34 -3.98
N ASN A 44 -11.22 17.05 -3.65
CA ASN A 44 -10.15 16.08 -3.81
C ASN A 44 -8.79 16.54 -3.24
N PHE A 45 -8.81 17.44 -2.27
CA PHE A 45 -7.60 18.08 -1.73
C PHE A 45 -6.70 18.72 -2.79
N GLY A 46 -7.24 19.02 -3.98
CA GLY A 46 -6.49 19.57 -5.11
C GLY A 46 -5.49 18.60 -5.75
N ILE A 47 -5.81 17.31 -5.75
CA ILE A 47 -5.07 16.26 -6.45
C ILE A 47 -6.02 15.47 -7.36
N ASP A 48 -5.50 14.89 -8.44
CA ASP A 48 -6.30 14.05 -9.32
C ASP A 48 -6.56 12.69 -8.66
N ILE A 49 -7.84 12.27 -8.61
CA ILE A 49 -8.26 11.02 -7.99
C ILE A 49 -9.02 10.18 -9.00
N ILE A 50 -8.55 8.96 -9.21
CA ILE A 50 -9.20 7.91 -9.98
C ILE A 50 -9.79 6.88 -9.01
N PHE A 51 -11.05 6.49 -9.22
CA PHE A 51 -11.70 5.46 -8.42
C PHE A 51 -11.69 4.13 -9.16
N SER A 52 -11.13 3.10 -8.53
CA SER A 52 -11.22 1.70 -8.97
C SER A 52 -12.23 0.99 -8.08
N GLU A 53 -13.46 0.75 -8.59
CA GLU A 53 -14.55 0.17 -7.79
C GLU A 53 -14.63 -1.34 -7.98
N GLU A 54 -14.73 -2.08 -6.88
CA GLU A 54 -14.90 -3.52 -6.87
C GLU A 54 -16.36 -3.88 -6.54
N GLU A 55 -17.02 -4.60 -7.43
CA GLU A 55 -18.34 -5.20 -7.15
C GLU A 55 -18.22 -6.37 -6.16
N THR A 56 -17.13 -7.14 -6.28
CA THR A 56 -16.79 -8.23 -5.39
C THR A 56 -15.37 -8.06 -4.87
N LEU A 57 -15.15 -8.39 -3.60
CA LEU A 57 -13.83 -8.24 -2.98
C LEU A 57 -12.79 -9.10 -3.69
N MET A 58 -11.80 -8.46 -4.28
CA MET A 58 -10.77 -9.11 -5.10
C MET A 58 -9.43 -9.32 -4.35
N GLY A 59 -9.34 -8.87 -3.11
CA GLY A 59 -8.09 -8.82 -2.36
C GLY A 59 -7.12 -7.75 -2.92
N THR A 60 -6.12 -7.38 -2.16
CA THR A 60 -5.18 -6.30 -2.57
C THR A 60 -4.48 -6.62 -3.90
N GLY A 61 -4.10 -7.86 -4.14
CA GLY A 61 -3.49 -8.26 -5.41
C GLY A 61 -4.44 -8.14 -6.59
N GLY A 62 -5.72 -8.53 -6.42
CA GLY A 62 -6.75 -8.40 -7.44
C GLY A 62 -7.11 -6.96 -7.73
N ALA A 63 -7.19 -6.11 -6.71
CA ALA A 63 -7.38 -4.66 -6.85
C ALA A 63 -6.31 -4.01 -7.73
N LEU A 64 -5.04 -4.34 -7.49
CA LEU A 64 -3.92 -3.84 -8.30
C LEU A 64 -4.00 -4.32 -9.75
N VAL A 65 -4.33 -5.59 -9.99
CA VAL A 65 -4.49 -6.12 -11.35
C VAL A 65 -5.66 -5.47 -12.07
N LYS A 66 -6.75 -5.17 -11.37
CA LYS A 66 -7.89 -4.45 -11.93
C LYS A 66 -7.52 -3.03 -12.35
N ALA A 67 -6.78 -2.32 -11.51
CA ALA A 67 -6.37 -0.93 -11.75
C ALA A 67 -5.11 -0.80 -12.63
N LYS A 68 -4.63 -1.88 -13.26
CA LYS A 68 -3.34 -1.87 -13.97
C LYS A 68 -3.28 -0.91 -15.15
N GLU A 69 -4.40 -0.65 -15.81
CA GLU A 69 -4.47 0.29 -16.95
C GLU A 69 -4.33 1.74 -16.46
N GLU A 70 -4.99 2.08 -15.35
CA GLU A 70 -4.89 3.38 -14.70
C GLU A 70 -3.52 3.59 -14.05
N ILE A 71 -2.91 2.55 -13.48
CA ILE A 71 -1.55 2.58 -12.92
C ILE A 71 -0.52 2.86 -14.04
N GLY A 72 -0.75 2.34 -15.24
CA GLY A 72 0.15 2.55 -16.37
C GLY A 72 1.48 1.82 -16.24
N THR A 73 2.57 2.44 -16.68
CA THR A 73 3.90 1.82 -16.80
C THR A 73 4.93 2.33 -15.78
N GLU A 74 4.61 3.40 -15.08
CA GLU A 74 5.53 4.00 -14.12
C GLU A 74 5.47 3.30 -12.76
N THR A 75 6.60 3.30 -12.07
CA THR A 75 6.68 2.82 -10.69
C THR A 75 5.74 3.63 -9.80
N PHE A 76 4.95 2.97 -8.97
CA PHE A 76 3.95 3.60 -8.11
C PHE A 76 4.14 3.24 -6.63
N ILE A 77 3.56 4.06 -5.75
CA ILE A 77 3.50 3.82 -4.31
C ILE A 77 2.18 3.14 -3.98
N LEU A 78 2.25 2.02 -3.27
CA LEU A 78 1.10 1.35 -2.66
C LEU A 78 1.06 1.66 -1.16
N ILE A 79 -0.08 2.11 -0.67
CA ILE A 79 -0.32 2.34 0.76
C ILE A 79 -1.64 1.67 1.16
N SER A 80 -1.63 0.90 2.25
CA SER A 80 -2.85 0.32 2.83
C SER A 80 -3.74 1.42 3.42
N GLY A 81 -5.03 1.43 3.07
CA GLY A 81 -5.96 2.51 3.44
C GLY A 81 -6.28 2.61 4.93
N ASP A 82 -6.08 1.53 5.67
CA ASP A 82 -6.28 1.42 7.12
C ASP A 82 -5.02 1.70 7.95
N LEU A 83 -3.94 2.12 7.28
CA LEU A 83 -2.64 2.31 7.90
C LEU A 83 -2.49 3.67 8.57
N TYR A 84 -2.13 3.69 9.86
CA TYR A 84 -1.54 4.86 10.49
C TYR A 84 -0.01 4.74 10.49
N THR A 85 0.69 5.76 10.00
CA THR A 85 2.16 5.73 9.95
C THR A 85 2.79 7.12 9.99
N GLU A 86 3.96 7.19 10.62
CA GLU A 86 4.88 8.33 10.56
C GLU A 86 6.03 8.10 9.57
N TYR A 87 5.98 7.02 8.77
CA TYR A 87 7.01 6.75 7.78
C TYR A 87 7.19 7.93 6.81
N PRO A 88 8.43 8.42 6.58
CA PRO A 88 8.71 9.51 5.66
C PRO A 88 8.67 9.00 4.21
N LEU A 89 7.59 9.31 3.48
CA LEU A 89 7.39 8.80 2.12
C LEU A 89 8.47 9.25 1.13
N GLU A 90 9.14 10.36 1.38
CA GLU A 90 10.30 10.85 0.61
C GLU A 90 11.49 9.89 0.64
N SER A 91 11.55 8.99 1.62
CA SER A 91 12.58 7.95 1.72
C SER A 91 12.35 6.77 0.79
N LEU A 92 11.16 6.63 0.21
CA LEU A 92 10.85 5.53 -0.68
C LEU A 92 11.70 5.55 -1.95
N LYS A 93 12.14 4.38 -2.38
CA LYS A 93 12.84 4.23 -3.65
C LYS A 93 11.91 4.51 -4.83
N ASN A 94 12.26 5.48 -5.65
CA ASN A 94 11.45 5.91 -6.79
C ASN A 94 11.53 4.96 -7.99
N LYS A 95 12.55 4.08 -8.06
CA LYS A 95 12.74 3.11 -9.16
C LYS A 95 13.13 1.76 -8.61
N VAL A 96 12.37 0.75 -8.97
CA VAL A 96 12.57 -0.63 -8.55
C VAL A 96 12.35 -1.58 -9.73
N ASN A 97 13.07 -2.70 -9.77
CA ASN A 97 12.90 -3.72 -10.82
C ASN A 97 11.67 -4.62 -10.57
N GLY A 98 11.20 -4.69 -9.34
CA GLY A 98 10.04 -5.45 -8.91
C GLY A 98 9.29 -4.69 -7.83
N ALA A 99 9.68 -4.87 -6.56
CA ALA A 99 9.10 -4.11 -5.45
C ALA A 99 10.15 -3.71 -4.41
N HIS A 100 9.86 -2.64 -3.68
CA HIS A 100 10.57 -2.28 -2.45
C HIS A 100 9.54 -2.13 -1.33
N LEU A 101 9.71 -2.89 -0.26
CA LEU A 101 8.78 -2.97 0.85
C LEU A 101 9.30 -2.19 2.05
N VAL A 102 8.41 -1.45 2.72
CA VAL A 102 8.66 -0.98 4.08
C VAL A 102 8.26 -2.09 5.03
N SER A 103 9.17 -2.53 5.89
CA SER A 103 8.96 -3.64 6.82
C SER A 103 9.10 -3.20 8.26
N VAL A 104 8.43 -3.90 9.14
CA VAL A 104 8.56 -3.78 10.59
C VAL A 104 9.04 -5.11 11.16
N LYS A 105 9.79 -5.04 12.28
CA LYS A 105 10.24 -6.26 12.96
C LYS A 105 9.02 -7.04 13.46
N ASN A 106 9.04 -8.34 13.24
CA ASN A 106 8.02 -9.22 13.79
C ASN A 106 8.04 -9.17 15.33
N ASP A 107 6.87 -9.05 15.93
CA ASP A 107 6.64 -8.94 17.39
C ASP A 107 6.49 -10.29 18.11
N GLY A 108 6.77 -11.41 17.40
CA GLY A 108 6.62 -12.78 17.90
C GLY A 108 5.41 -13.51 17.33
N SER A 109 4.63 -12.88 16.46
CA SER A 109 3.63 -13.53 15.61
C SER A 109 4.30 -14.24 14.43
N LYS A 110 3.51 -14.84 13.53
CA LYS A 110 4.04 -15.36 12.26
C LYS A 110 4.40 -14.18 11.34
N GLY A 111 5.70 -13.97 11.09
CA GLY A 111 6.17 -12.98 10.13
C GLY A 111 5.93 -13.40 8.68
N ASP A 112 6.10 -12.45 7.77
CA ASP A 112 5.85 -12.63 6.34
C ASP A 112 7.11 -13.05 5.57
N PHE A 113 8.31 -12.56 5.99
CA PHE A 113 9.58 -12.76 5.28
C PHE A 113 10.80 -12.46 6.17
N SER A 114 11.98 -12.77 5.61
CA SER A 114 13.28 -12.34 6.15
C SER A 114 13.99 -11.40 5.15
N ILE A 115 15.03 -10.72 5.60
CA ILE A 115 15.82 -9.78 4.76
C ILE A 115 17.29 -10.17 4.84
N GLU A 116 17.91 -10.41 3.70
CA GLU A 116 19.35 -10.62 3.59
C GLU A 116 19.96 -9.58 2.63
N LYS A 117 20.91 -8.78 3.14
CA LYS A 117 21.56 -7.69 2.38
C LYS A 117 20.59 -6.75 1.64
N GLY A 118 19.44 -6.47 2.27
CA GLY A 118 18.40 -5.60 1.71
C GLY A 118 17.48 -6.29 0.69
N ILE A 119 17.66 -7.58 0.43
CA ILE A 119 16.80 -8.39 -0.44
C ILE A 119 15.85 -9.23 0.43
N VAL A 120 14.61 -9.26 0.03
CA VAL A 120 13.58 -10.10 0.67
C VAL A 120 13.82 -11.57 0.30
N ILE A 121 13.81 -12.42 1.31
CA ILE A 121 13.88 -13.88 1.18
C ILE A 121 12.74 -14.53 1.97
N GLU A 122 12.47 -15.79 1.71
CA GLU A 122 11.52 -16.55 2.50
C GLU A 122 11.99 -16.64 3.96
N GLY A 123 11.10 -16.42 4.91
CA GLY A 123 11.41 -16.39 6.35
C GLY A 123 10.25 -15.80 7.15
N ASN A 124 10.53 -15.37 8.37
CA ASN A 124 9.51 -14.90 9.32
C ASN A 124 9.99 -13.82 10.29
N ASP A 125 11.07 -13.12 9.98
CA ASP A 125 11.67 -12.12 10.90
C ASP A 125 10.96 -10.77 10.85
N PHE A 126 10.28 -10.47 9.73
CA PHE A 126 9.66 -9.18 9.46
C PHE A 126 8.24 -9.33 8.91
N ASN A 127 7.42 -8.31 9.15
CA ASN A 127 6.10 -8.15 8.56
C ASN A 127 6.11 -7.02 7.52
N TYR A 128 5.29 -7.16 6.49
CA TYR A 128 5.00 -6.07 5.55
C TYR A 128 4.27 -4.92 6.27
N GLY A 129 4.82 -3.73 6.18
CA GLY A 129 4.33 -2.53 6.88
C GLY A 129 3.20 -1.80 6.16
N GLY A 130 2.62 -2.35 5.10
CA GLY A 130 1.52 -1.72 4.37
C GLY A 130 1.94 -0.59 3.42
N ILE A 131 3.24 -0.39 3.18
CA ILE A 131 3.78 0.60 2.24
C ILE A 131 4.79 -0.09 1.31
N ALA A 132 4.65 0.15 0.01
CA ALA A 132 5.60 -0.37 -0.97
C ALA A 132 5.74 0.57 -2.17
N THR A 133 6.89 0.50 -2.84
CA THR A 133 7.07 0.97 -4.21
C THR A 133 7.05 -0.24 -5.12
N ILE A 134 6.25 -0.20 -6.19
CA ILE A 134 6.00 -1.34 -7.07
C ILE A 134 6.24 -0.95 -8.53
N ASN A 135 6.97 -1.80 -9.25
CA ASN A 135 7.04 -1.73 -10.69
C ASN A 135 5.83 -2.44 -11.30
N PRO A 136 5.04 -1.80 -12.17
CA PRO A 136 3.84 -2.39 -12.78
C PRO A 136 4.10 -3.68 -13.57
N VAL A 137 5.33 -3.98 -13.93
CA VAL A 137 5.70 -5.25 -14.56
C VAL A 137 5.26 -6.47 -13.73
N LEU A 138 5.12 -6.32 -12.41
CA LEU A 138 4.60 -7.39 -11.53
C LEU A 138 3.12 -7.68 -11.75
N LEU A 139 2.40 -6.78 -12.42
CA LEU A 139 0.98 -6.92 -12.75
C LEU A 139 0.74 -7.41 -14.19
N ALA A 140 1.80 -7.44 -15.01
CA ALA A 140 1.73 -7.94 -16.38
C ALA A 140 1.29 -9.42 -16.41
N ASP A 141 0.61 -9.81 -17.47
CA ASP A 141 0.13 -11.18 -17.70
C ASP A 141 -0.79 -11.76 -16.62
N ARG A 142 -1.31 -10.92 -15.70
CA ARG A 142 -2.24 -11.34 -14.66
C ARG A 142 -3.68 -11.06 -15.05
N THR A 143 -4.54 -12.04 -14.79
CA THR A 143 -5.99 -11.93 -15.04
C THR A 143 -6.68 -11.23 -13.87
N ASN A 144 -7.75 -10.51 -14.19
CA ASN A 144 -8.59 -9.80 -13.22
C ASN A 144 -9.44 -10.81 -12.40
N GLN A 145 -8.87 -11.32 -11.32
CA GLN A 145 -9.45 -12.30 -10.40
C GLN A 145 -9.01 -11.99 -8.97
N HIS A 146 -9.66 -12.62 -7.98
CA HIS A 146 -9.20 -12.53 -6.59
C HIS A 146 -7.75 -12.99 -6.48
N LYS A 147 -6.91 -12.15 -5.88
CA LYS A 147 -5.49 -12.41 -5.64
C LYS A 147 -5.03 -11.82 -4.31
N GLU A 148 -4.24 -12.58 -3.61
CA GLU A 148 -3.54 -12.10 -2.42
C GLU A 148 -2.26 -11.35 -2.84
N PHE A 149 -2.03 -10.17 -2.24
CA PHE A 149 -0.86 -9.36 -2.56
C PHE A 149 0.45 -10.11 -2.35
N TRP A 150 0.62 -10.70 -1.18
CA TRP A 150 1.85 -11.43 -0.87
C TRP A 150 2.04 -12.65 -1.76
N LYS A 151 1.08 -13.58 -1.73
CA LYS A 151 1.19 -14.89 -2.37
C LYS A 151 1.24 -14.82 -3.91
N ASP A 152 0.39 -13.97 -4.49
CA ASP A 152 0.17 -13.98 -5.94
C ASP A 152 0.97 -12.89 -6.66
N ILE A 153 1.37 -11.79 -5.98
CA ILE A 153 2.10 -10.69 -6.59
C ILE A 153 3.57 -10.68 -6.12
N ILE A 154 3.83 -10.68 -4.82
CA ILE A 154 5.17 -10.45 -4.28
C ILE A 154 6.01 -11.73 -4.26
N LEU A 155 5.49 -12.83 -3.74
CA LEU A 155 6.26 -14.07 -3.55
C LEU A 155 6.91 -14.62 -4.84
N PRO A 156 6.26 -14.59 -6.01
CA PRO A 156 6.94 -14.98 -7.26
C PRO A 156 8.20 -14.15 -7.53
N SER A 157 8.13 -12.84 -7.27
CA SER A 157 9.25 -11.91 -7.49
C SER A 157 10.33 -12.01 -6.40
N VAL A 158 9.99 -12.47 -5.19
CA VAL A 158 10.97 -12.82 -4.14
C VAL A 158 11.84 -13.96 -4.61
N LYS A 159 11.28 -15.01 -5.22
CA LYS A 159 12.03 -16.15 -5.78
C LYS A 159 13.00 -15.72 -6.89
N GLU A 160 12.66 -14.65 -7.61
CA GLU A 160 13.51 -14.06 -8.64
C GLU A 160 14.49 -13.00 -8.09
N LYS A 161 14.53 -12.78 -6.77
CA LYS A 161 15.34 -11.75 -6.08
C LYS A 161 15.07 -10.32 -6.57
N LYS A 162 13.85 -10.04 -7.01
CA LYS A 162 13.41 -8.73 -7.49
C LYS A 162 12.73 -7.87 -6.41
N VAL A 163 12.67 -8.37 -5.19
CA VAL A 163 12.04 -7.65 -4.07
C VAL A 163 13.10 -7.27 -3.06
N SER A 164 13.19 -5.98 -2.77
CA SER A 164 14.00 -5.43 -1.69
C SER A 164 13.12 -4.92 -0.57
N ALA A 165 13.70 -4.74 0.61
CA ALA A 165 13.00 -4.12 1.73
C ALA A 165 13.93 -3.28 2.60
N GLU A 166 13.33 -2.34 3.31
CA GLU A 166 13.96 -1.61 4.39
C GLU A 166 13.21 -1.86 5.71
N ILE A 167 13.91 -1.68 6.82
CA ILE A 167 13.35 -1.87 8.16
C ILE A 167 13.02 -0.51 8.75
N TYR A 168 11.74 -0.24 8.96
CA TYR A 168 11.30 0.95 9.66
C TYR A 168 11.10 0.66 11.15
N LYS A 169 11.65 1.53 12.00
CA LYS A 169 11.60 1.39 13.46
C LYS A 169 10.59 2.32 14.13
N GLY A 170 9.94 3.18 13.34
CA GLY A 170 8.91 4.09 13.81
C GLY A 170 7.52 3.47 13.83
N VAL A 171 6.51 4.31 13.96
CA VAL A 171 5.12 3.87 14.10
C VAL A 171 4.54 3.44 12.75
N ILE A 172 4.11 2.19 12.69
CA ILE A 172 3.25 1.60 11.66
C ILE A 172 2.18 0.78 12.38
N LYS A 173 0.91 1.10 12.16
CA LYS A 173 -0.21 0.44 12.82
C LYS A 173 -1.42 0.38 11.90
N ASN A 174 -1.96 -0.80 11.65
CA ASN A 174 -3.27 -0.94 11.01
C ASN A 174 -4.37 -0.60 12.02
N ILE A 175 -5.30 0.23 11.62
CA ILE A 175 -6.41 0.70 12.45
C ILE A 175 -7.67 -0.05 12.02
N ASN A 176 -7.90 -1.20 12.60
CA ASN A 176 -9.03 -2.08 12.29
C ASN A 176 -10.14 -2.00 13.34
N THR A 177 -9.80 -1.65 14.57
CA THR A 177 -10.71 -1.58 15.71
C THR A 177 -10.63 -0.21 16.41
N LYS A 178 -11.56 0.04 17.34
CA LYS A 178 -11.51 1.27 18.16
C LYS A 178 -10.33 1.24 19.13
N GLU A 179 -9.97 0.08 19.63
CA GLU A 179 -8.84 -0.13 20.51
C GLU A 179 -7.51 0.21 19.83
N ASP A 180 -7.41 0.04 18.51
CA ASP A 180 -6.21 0.45 17.75
C ASP A 180 -5.98 1.96 17.78
N LEU A 181 -7.04 2.77 18.00
CA LEU A 181 -6.93 4.23 18.10
C LEU A 181 -6.23 4.69 19.39
N ASP A 182 -6.27 3.88 20.44
CA ASP A 182 -5.65 4.21 21.73
C ASP A 182 -4.11 4.14 21.68
N PHE A 183 -3.55 3.58 20.60
CA PHE A 183 -2.10 3.43 20.38
C PHE A 183 -1.46 4.52 19.50
N VAL A 184 -2.26 5.49 18.97
CA VAL A 184 -1.76 6.45 17.95
C VAL A 184 -1.98 7.92 18.29
#